data_ae4f78e92e0ee5afec3cd4e2f60ee35a
#
_entry.id   ae4f78e92e0ee5afec3cd4e2f60ee35a
#
_cell.length_a   1.000
_cell.length_b   1.000
_cell.length_c   1.000
_cell.angle_alpha   90.00
_cell.angle_beta   90.00
_cell.angle_gamma   90.00
#
_symmetry.space_group_name_H-M   'P 1'
#
loop_
_entity.id
_entity.type
_entity.pdbx_description
1 polymer ?
#
loop_
_entity_poly.entity_id
_entity_poly.type
_entity_poly.pdbx_seq_one_letter_code
_entity_poly.pdbx_strand_id
1 'polypeptide(L)'
;SGLWAGGGICGVIFQKAGLEQLTEACSAYKTPLNDGDAVITPAFNMTNAKHIIHAVGPDFSYTPTAFKELFDAYYNSLSVLKENDLHSISFPLISSGIFGGNLPDPAGESTKQCYRAYNKFTSDYPDYEIEVKLCAFTQREMASAQNVFRNFIK
;
A
#
# COMPACT_ATOMS: atom_id res chain seq x y z
N SER A 1 -12.30 -0.22 5.72
CA SER A 1 -12.37 0.88 4.74
C SER A 1 -13.60 0.75 3.84
N GLY A 2 -14.22 1.88 3.53
CA GLY A 2 -15.40 1.95 2.65
C GLY A 2 -15.07 1.98 1.16
N LEU A 3 -13.81 2.02 0.79
CA LEU A 3 -13.38 2.12 -0.61
C LEU A 3 -13.99 3.32 -1.36
N TRP A 4 -13.96 4.49 -0.77
CA TRP A 4 -14.41 5.72 -1.42
C TRP A 4 -13.26 6.71 -1.61
N ALA A 5 -13.47 7.71 -2.45
CA ALA A 5 -12.50 8.77 -2.64
C ALA A 5 -12.30 9.54 -1.34
N GLY A 6 -11.08 9.53 -0.83
CA GLY A 6 -10.67 10.28 0.34
C GLY A 6 -9.71 11.41 -0.01
N GLY A 7 -8.94 11.85 0.98
CA GLY A 7 -7.88 12.81 0.79
C GLY A 7 -6.55 12.16 0.37
N GLY A 8 -5.52 12.98 0.23
CA GLY A 8 -4.18 12.52 -0.09
C GLY A 8 -4.11 11.77 -1.41
N ILE A 9 -3.24 10.75 -1.46
CA ILE A 9 -3.03 9.96 -2.68
C ILE A 9 -4.29 9.24 -3.15
N CYS A 10 -5.13 8.80 -2.22
CA CYS A 10 -6.39 8.12 -2.56
C CYS A 10 -7.29 9.02 -3.42
N GLY A 11 -7.48 10.28 -3.00
CA GLY A 11 -8.25 11.25 -3.77
C GLY A 11 -7.66 11.52 -5.15
N VAL A 12 -6.33 11.64 -5.24
CA VAL A 12 -5.63 11.85 -6.51
C VAL A 12 -5.85 10.67 -7.46
N ILE A 13 -5.74 9.45 -6.96
CA ILE A 13 -5.94 8.23 -7.76
C ILE A 13 -7.36 8.16 -8.28
N PHE A 14 -8.38 8.42 -7.45
CA PHE A 14 -9.77 8.42 -7.88
C PHE A 14 -10.02 9.45 -8.97
N GLN A 15 -9.44 10.66 -8.86
CA GLN A 15 -9.55 11.69 -9.89
C GLN A 15 -8.86 11.28 -11.19
N LYS A 16 -7.67 10.72 -11.11
CA LYS A 16 -6.91 10.31 -12.31
C LYS A 16 -7.54 9.12 -13.03
N ALA A 17 -8.09 8.17 -12.29
CA ALA A 17 -8.74 6.99 -12.86
C ALA A 17 -10.11 7.31 -13.46
N GLY A 18 -10.80 8.28 -12.90
CA GLY A 18 -12.19 8.60 -13.20
C GLY A 18 -13.05 8.28 -11.99
N LEU A 19 -13.55 9.32 -11.31
CA LEU A 19 -14.23 9.20 -10.03
C LEU A 19 -15.42 8.24 -10.08
N GLU A 20 -16.28 8.37 -11.08
CA GLU A 20 -17.48 7.54 -11.22
C GLU A 20 -17.13 6.08 -11.51
N GLN A 21 -16.24 5.87 -12.47
CA GLN A 21 -15.82 4.53 -12.91
C GLN A 21 -15.16 3.75 -11.77
N LEU A 22 -14.23 4.39 -11.08
CA LEU A 22 -13.53 3.73 -9.97
C LEU A 22 -14.45 3.50 -8.78
N THR A 23 -15.32 4.45 -8.46
CA THR A 23 -16.32 4.29 -7.39
C THR A 23 -17.24 3.10 -7.67
N GLU A 24 -17.71 2.97 -8.90
CA GLU A 24 -18.55 1.84 -9.31
C GLU A 24 -17.81 0.51 -9.18
N ALA A 25 -16.56 0.44 -9.67
CA ALA A 25 -15.76 -0.77 -9.55
C ALA A 25 -15.51 -1.17 -8.10
N CYS A 26 -15.26 -0.20 -7.22
CA CYS A 26 -15.08 -0.44 -5.78
C CYS A 26 -16.37 -0.95 -5.13
N SER A 27 -17.53 -0.56 -5.64
CA SER A 27 -18.83 -0.99 -5.09
C SER A 27 -19.08 -2.48 -5.23
N ALA A 28 -18.36 -3.17 -6.12
CA ALA A 28 -18.44 -4.62 -6.28
C ALA A 28 -17.87 -5.39 -5.09
N TYR A 29 -17.03 -4.75 -4.28
CA TYR A 29 -16.45 -5.37 -3.10
C TYR A 29 -17.32 -5.16 -1.87
N LYS A 30 -17.36 -6.20 -1.02
CA LYS A 30 -18.09 -6.12 0.25
C LYS A 30 -17.31 -5.24 1.23
N THR A 31 -17.93 -4.16 1.69
CA THR A 31 -17.35 -3.23 2.65
C THR A 31 -18.09 -3.28 3.99
N PRO A 32 -17.45 -2.82 5.09
CA PRO A 32 -16.08 -2.31 5.15
C PRO A 32 -15.03 -3.41 5.04
N LEU A 33 -13.87 -3.06 4.48
CA LEU A 33 -12.70 -3.91 4.52
C LEU A 33 -11.99 -3.77 5.87
N ASN A 34 -11.30 -4.82 6.30
CA ASN A 34 -10.50 -4.81 7.51
C ASN A 34 -9.12 -4.23 7.26
N ASP A 35 -8.45 -3.77 8.31
CA ASP A 35 -7.05 -3.36 8.24
C ASP A 35 -6.21 -4.54 7.75
N GLY A 36 -5.33 -4.30 6.81
CA GLY A 36 -4.52 -5.32 6.17
C GLY A 36 -5.12 -5.93 4.91
N ASP A 37 -6.39 -5.69 4.61
CA ASP A 37 -7.01 -6.22 3.39
C ASP A 37 -6.52 -5.48 2.14
N ALA A 38 -6.57 -6.17 1.00
CA ALA A 38 -6.26 -5.59 -0.31
C ALA A 38 -7.20 -6.15 -1.37
N VAL A 39 -7.68 -5.28 -2.25
CA VAL A 39 -8.53 -5.64 -3.39
C VAL A 39 -8.07 -4.92 -4.64
N ILE A 40 -8.43 -5.41 -5.83
CA ILE A 40 -7.96 -4.88 -7.11
C ILE A 40 -9.11 -4.37 -7.95
N THR A 41 -8.86 -3.28 -8.68
CA THR A 41 -9.74 -2.76 -9.71
C THR A 41 -8.93 -2.39 -10.94
N PRO A 42 -9.59 -2.22 -12.12
CA PRO A 42 -8.92 -1.54 -13.23
C PRO A 42 -8.54 -0.11 -12.86
N ALA A 43 -7.59 0.47 -13.59
CA ALA A 43 -7.15 1.85 -13.37
C ALA A 43 -7.84 2.86 -14.30
N PHE A 44 -8.70 2.39 -15.19
CA PHE A 44 -9.51 3.19 -16.12
C PHE A 44 -8.69 4.23 -16.87
N ASN A 45 -8.87 5.52 -16.57
CA ASN A 45 -8.25 6.63 -17.30
C ASN A 45 -6.79 6.91 -16.92
N MET A 46 -6.23 6.19 -15.93
CA MET A 46 -4.81 6.34 -15.62
C MET A 46 -3.96 5.85 -16.78
N THR A 47 -2.90 6.62 -17.12
CA THR A 47 -2.01 6.29 -18.23
C THR A 47 -0.76 5.56 -17.82
N ASN A 48 -0.42 5.60 -16.52
CA ASN A 48 0.81 5.02 -15.98
C ASN A 48 0.59 3.74 -15.19
N ALA A 49 -0.63 3.25 -15.13
CA ALA A 49 -0.98 2.01 -14.45
C ALA A 49 -2.18 1.35 -15.14
N LYS A 50 -2.22 0.02 -15.12
CA LYS A 50 -3.33 -0.77 -15.67
C LYS A 50 -4.35 -1.15 -14.60
N HIS A 51 -3.91 -1.27 -13.37
CA HIS A 51 -4.72 -1.69 -12.23
C HIS A 51 -4.39 -0.84 -11.01
N ILE A 52 -5.33 -0.81 -10.08
CA ILE A 52 -5.14 -0.22 -8.75
C ILE A 52 -5.38 -1.31 -7.73
N ILE A 53 -4.45 -1.48 -6.79
CA ILE A 53 -4.65 -2.33 -5.63
C ILE A 53 -4.95 -1.42 -4.45
N HIS A 54 -6.13 -1.60 -3.87
CA HIS A 54 -6.62 -0.83 -2.74
C HIS A 54 -6.23 -1.56 -1.46
N ALA A 55 -5.17 -1.11 -0.81
CA ALA A 55 -4.68 -1.68 0.43
C ALA A 55 -5.20 -0.87 1.62
N VAL A 56 -5.64 -1.55 2.65
CA VAL A 56 -6.18 -0.90 3.86
C VAL A 56 -5.11 -0.87 4.93
N GLY A 57 -4.42 0.26 5.05
CA GLY A 57 -3.46 0.51 6.13
C GLY A 57 -4.17 0.78 7.45
N PRO A 58 -3.60 0.35 8.59
CA PRO A 58 -4.14 0.68 9.89
C PRO A 58 -3.98 2.15 10.22
N ASP A 59 -4.85 2.66 11.09
CA ASP A 59 -4.72 3.99 11.69
C ASP A 59 -4.09 3.86 13.08
N PHE A 60 -2.83 4.24 13.19
CA PHE A 60 -2.08 4.14 14.45
C PHE A 60 -2.56 5.10 15.54
N SER A 61 -3.42 6.07 15.20
CA SER A 61 -4.09 6.91 16.21
C SER A 61 -5.06 6.09 17.07
N TYR A 62 -5.68 5.08 16.49
CA TYR A 62 -6.64 4.20 17.17
C TYR A 62 -6.01 2.88 17.61
N THR A 63 -5.05 2.36 16.85
CA THR A 63 -4.42 1.06 17.12
C THR A 63 -2.89 1.21 17.09
N PRO A 64 -2.27 1.71 18.18
CA PRO A 64 -0.84 2.07 18.20
C PRO A 64 0.13 0.93 17.93
N THR A 65 -0.33 -0.33 18.01
CA THR A 65 0.51 -1.52 17.84
C THR A 65 0.15 -2.34 16.59
N ALA A 66 -0.55 -1.73 15.64
CA ALA A 66 -1.05 -2.41 14.44
C ALA A 66 0.03 -2.66 13.36
N PHE A 67 1.22 -3.09 13.77
CA PHE A 67 2.34 -3.35 12.85
C PHE A 67 2.07 -4.57 11.97
N LYS A 68 1.38 -5.58 12.50
CA LYS A 68 0.98 -6.75 11.73
C LYS A 68 0.02 -6.38 10.61
N GLU A 69 -0.96 -5.55 10.89
CA GLU A 69 -1.95 -5.09 9.91
C GLU A 69 -1.27 -4.26 8.82
N LEU A 70 -0.26 -3.46 9.17
CA LEU A 70 0.54 -2.73 8.19
C LEU A 70 1.36 -3.70 7.31
N PHE A 71 1.99 -4.69 7.90
CA PHE A 71 2.65 -5.77 7.16
C PHE A 71 1.66 -6.46 6.22
N ASP A 72 0.48 -6.82 6.73
CA ASP A 72 -0.55 -7.53 5.96
C ASP A 72 -1.03 -6.70 4.76
N ALA A 73 -1.16 -5.37 4.90
CA ALA A 73 -1.53 -4.49 3.80
C ALA A 73 -0.54 -4.60 2.64
N TYR A 74 0.75 -4.63 2.92
CA TYR A 74 1.77 -4.85 1.89
C TYR A 74 1.76 -6.28 1.35
N TYR A 75 1.76 -7.27 2.23
CA TYR A 75 1.83 -8.67 1.82
C TYR A 75 0.60 -9.08 1.01
N ASN A 76 -0.60 -8.72 1.46
CA ASN A 76 -1.84 -9.04 0.75
C ASN A 76 -1.93 -8.32 -0.59
N SER A 77 -1.35 -7.13 -0.71
CA SER A 77 -1.22 -6.45 -2.01
C SER A 77 -0.34 -7.25 -2.97
N LEU A 78 0.77 -7.82 -2.50
CA LEU A 78 1.63 -8.67 -3.32
C LEU A 78 0.92 -9.98 -3.69
N SER A 79 0.11 -10.52 -2.79
CA SER A 79 -0.71 -11.71 -3.08
C SER A 79 -1.75 -11.43 -4.16
N VAL A 80 -2.44 -10.30 -4.08
CA VAL A 80 -3.40 -9.86 -5.10
C VAL A 80 -2.70 -9.64 -6.45
N LEU A 81 -1.51 -9.05 -6.43
CA LEU A 81 -0.66 -8.88 -7.61
C LEU A 81 -0.41 -10.23 -8.30
N LYS A 82 0.03 -11.23 -7.53
CA LYS A 82 0.31 -12.57 -8.03
C LYS A 82 -0.94 -13.28 -8.55
N GLU A 83 -2.06 -13.19 -7.83
CA GLU A 83 -3.34 -13.79 -8.22
C GLU A 83 -3.83 -13.27 -9.58
N ASN A 84 -3.43 -12.06 -9.96
CA ASN A 84 -3.78 -11.44 -11.23
C ASN A 84 -2.65 -11.51 -12.27
N ASP A 85 -1.63 -12.32 -12.03
CA ASP A 85 -0.50 -12.53 -12.93
C ASP A 85 0.21 -11.23 -13.32
N LEU A 86 0.34 -10.33 -12.35
CA LEU A 86 1.03 -9.05 -12.49
C LEU A 86 2.40 -9.12 -11.82
N HIS A 87 3.36 -8.32 -12.32
CA HIS A 87 4.77 -8.46 -11.92
C HIS A 87 5.41 -7.15 -11.44
N SER A 88 4.70 -6.04 -11.48
CA SER A 88 5.22 -4.75 -10.99
C SER A 88 4.17 -3.99 -10.22
N ILE A 89 4.61 -3.34 -9.16
CA ILE A 89 3.74 -2.55 -8.28
C ILE A 89 4.51 -1.39 -7.69
N SER A 90 3.83 -0.25 -7.55
CA SER A 90 4.35 0.90 -6.83
C SER A 90 3.47 1.15 -5.61
N PHE A 91 4.12 1.29 -4.45
CA PHE A 91 3.46 1.60 -3.20
C PHE A 91 3.80 3.01 -2.74
N PRO A 92 2.83 3.74 -2.15
CA PRO A 92 3.17 4.83 -1.25
C PRO A 92 3.64 4.25 0.09
N LEU A 93 4.09 5.11 1.00
CA LEU A 93 4.36 4.71 2.39
C LEU A 93 3.02 4.60 3.14
N ILE A 94 2.47 3.39 3.17
CA ILE A 94 1.16 3.12 3.78
C ILE A 94 1.17 3.53 5.26
N SER A 95 0.11 4.21 5.71
CA SER A 95 -0.06 4.66 7.11
C SER A 95 1.03 5.63 7.60
N SER A 96 1.73 6.33 6.72
CA SER A 96 2.79 7.26 7.12
C SER A 96 2.35 8.71 7.25
N GLY A 97 1.15 9.06 6.76
CA GLY A 97 0.58 10.40 6.90
C GLY A 97 -0.23 10.54 8.19
N ILE A 98 -1.48 10.96 8.07
CA ILE A 98 -2.39 11.13 9.22
C ILE A 98 -2.54 9.82 10.00
N PHE A 99 -2.57 8.68 9.31
CA PHE A 99 -2.69 7.36 9.93
C PHE A 99 -1.42 6.93 10.69
N GLY A 100 -0.34 7.66 10.59
CA GLY A 100 0.86 7.42 11.39
C GLY A 100 0.67 7.69 12.88
N GLY A 101 -0.37 8.44 13.25
CA GLY A 101 -0.70 8.70 14.65
C GLY A 101 0.48 9.32 15.41
N ASN A 102 0.82 8.72 16.53
CA ASN A 102 1.93 9.16 17.39
C ASN A 102 3.21 8.34 17.22
N LEU A 103 3.34 7.56 16.13
CA LEU A 103 4.59 6.85 15.89
C LEU A 103 5.75 7.83 15.73
N PRO A 104 6.92 7.54 16.34
CA PRO A 104 8.09 8.42 16.22
C PRO A 104 8.59 8.59 14.78
N ASP A 105 8.49 7.54 13.97
CA ASP A 105 8.92 7.55 12.57
C ASP A 105 7.98 6.70 11.72
N PRO A 106 6.80 7.23 11.36
CA PRO A 106 5.81 6.47 10.58
C PRO A 106 6.35 6.02 9.22
N ALA A 107 7.11 6.87 8.54
CA ALA A 107 7.71 6.54 7.23
C ALA A 107 8.71 5.38 7.35
N GLY A 108 9.55 5.40 8.38
CA GLY A 108 10.49 4.33 8.66
C GLY A 108 9.79 3.02 8.99
N GLU A 109 8.75 3.05 9.80
CA GLU A 109 7.97 1.85 10.12
C GLU A 109 7.30 1.28 8.88
N SER A 110 6.69 2.12 8.05
CA SER A 110 6.07 1.68 6.81
C SER A 110 7.09 1.03 5.87
N THR A 111 8.27 1.61 5.77
CA THR A 111 9.38 1.05 4.97
C THR A 111 9.80 -0.33 5.49
N LYS A 112 9.95 -0.48 6.80
CA LYS A 112 10.29 -1.77 7.43
C LYS A 112 9.25 -2.84 7.11
N GLN A 113 7.98 -2.53 7.26
CA GLN A 113 6.91 -3.51 7.01
C GLN A 113 6.80 -3.87 5.54
N CYS A 114 6.99 -2.90 4.64
CA CYS A 114 7.06 -3.18 3.20
C CYS A 114 8.20 -4.16 2.87
N TYR A 115 9.38 -3.92 3.39
CA TYR A 115 10.53 -4.79 3.16
C TYR A 115 10.33 -6.18 3.74
N ARG A 116 9.78 -6.29 4.94
CA ARG A 116 9.47 -7.57 5.57
C ARG A 116 8.44 -8.36 4.75
N ALA A 117 7.41 -7.68 4.25
CA ALA A 117 6.41 -8.29 3.38
C ALA A 117 7.03 -8.76 2.06
N TYR A 118 7.89 -7.94 1.45
CA TYR A 118 8.62 -8.30 0.25
C TYR A 118 9.48 -9.56 0.47
N ASN A 119 10.26 -9.59 1.55
CA ASN A 119 11.11 -10.74 1.86
C ASN A 119 10.30 -12.01 2.09
N LYS A 120 9.21 -11.92 2.85
CA LYS A 120 8.36 -13.08 3.06
C LYS A 120 7.74 -13.56 1.76
N PHE A 121 7.24 -12.65 0.93
CA PHE A 121 6.62 -13.00 -0.34
C PHE A 121 7.63 -13.69 -1.28
N THR A 122 8.83 -13.15 -1.41
CA THR A 122 9.86 -13.76 -2.27
C THR A 122 10.37 -15.09 -1.71
N SER A 123 10.33 -15.28 -0.42
CA SER A 123 10.62 -16.56 0.21
C SER A 123 9.50 -17.58 -0.01
N ASP A 124 8.24 -17.14 0.08
CA ASP A 124 7.08 -18.00 -0.14
C ASP A 124 6.94 -18.40 -1.62
N TYR A 125 7.31 -17.52 -2.53
CA TYR A 125 7.17 -17.70 -3.98
C TYR A 125 8.49 -17.36 -4.72
N PRO A 126 9.56 -18.17 -4.54
CA PRO A 126 10.88 -17.81 -5.05
C PRO A 126 10.97 -17.76 -6.58
N ASP A 127 10.06 -18.43 -7.29
CA ASP A 127 10.05 -18.46 -8.76
C ASP A 127 9.15 -17.38 -9.37
N TYR A 128 8.43 -16.62 -8.55
CA TYR A 128 7.56 -15.55 -9.04
C TYR A 128 8.30 -14.21 -9.01
N GLU A 129 8.60 -13.69 -10.19
CA GLU A 129 9.34 -12.44 -10.32
C GLU A 129 8.44 -11.23 -10.12
N ILE A 130 8.86 -10.32 -9.25
CA ILE A 130 8.17 -9.05 -9.01
C ILE A 130 9.17 -7.89 -8.94
N GLU A 131 8.71 -6.72 -9.36
CA GLU A 131 9.39 -5.45 -9.14
C GLU A 131 8.52 -4.58 -8.24
N VAL A 132 9.07 -4.19 -7.10
CA VAL A 132 8.39 -3.33 -6.13
C VAL A 132 9.09 -2.00 -6.04
N LYS A 133 8.34 -0.92 -6.22
CA LYS A 133 8.81 0.46 -5.99
C LYS A 133 8.09 1.02 -4.78
N LEU A 134 8.86 1.54 -3.84
CA LEU A 134 8.34 2.25 -2.69
C LEU A 134 8.57 3.75 -2.89
N CYS A 135 7.49 4.51 -2.91
CA CYS A 135 7.51 5.94 -3.26
C CYS A 135 7.31 6.80 -2.02
N ALA A 136 8.27 7.65 -1.71
CA ALA A 136 8.16 8.65 -0.66
C ALA A 136 7.57 9.95 -1.24
N PHE A 137 6.68 10.59 -0.48
CA PHE A 137 6.02 11.83 -0.91
C PHE A 137 6.87 13.08 -0.61
N THR A 138 7.59 13.08 0.52
CA THR A 138 8.42 14.21 0.94
C THR A 138 9.89 13.80 1.06
N GLN A 139 10.79 14.79 1.08
CA GLN A 139 12.21 14.53 1.31
C GLN A 139 12.47 13.94 2.70
N ARG A 140 11.68 14.32 3.70
CA ARG A 140 11.76 13.77 5.05
C ARG A 140 11.40 12.29 5.07
N GLU A 141 10.33 11.91 4.38
CA GLU A 141 9.95 10.50 4.23
C GLU A 141 11.03 9.71 3.48
N MET A 142 11.59 10.31 2.41
CA MET A 142 12.69 9.70 1.67
C MET A 142 13.91 9.44 2.56
N ALA A 143 14.26 10.41 3.40
CA ALA A 143 15.38 10.27 4.33
C ALA A 143 15.12 9.14 5.33
N SER A 144 13.92 9.05 5.89
CA SER A 144 13.52 7.97 6.81
C SER A 144 13.60 6.60 6.12
N ALA A 145 13.08 6.49 4.91
CA ALA A 145 13.11 5.25 4.13
C ALA A 145 14.56 4.84 3.82
N GLN A 146 15.39 5.76 3.38
CA GLN A 146 16.80 5.50 3.08
C GLN A 146 17.57 5.08 4.34
N ASN A 147 17.25 5.67 5.48
CA ASN A 147 17.86 5.29 6.75
C ASN A 147 17.52 3.84 7.12
N VAL A 148 16.29 3.41 6.90
CA VAL A 148 15.89 2.02 7.10
C VAL A 148 16.69 1.08 6.18
N PHE A 149 16.83 1.42 4.90
CA PHE A 149 17.60 0.62 3.96
C PHE A 149 19.06 0.49 4.37
N ARG A 150 19.67 1.56 4.89
CA ARG A 150 21.07 1.54 5.32
C ARG A 150 21.31 0.75 6.61
N ASN A 151 20.39 0.83 7.57
CA ASN A 151 20.62 0.34 8.93
C ASN A 151 19.84 -0.92 9.28
N PHE A 152 18.74 -1.17 8.64
CA PHE A 152 17.85 -2.30 8.91
C PHE A 152 17.95 -3.39 7.84
N ILE A 153 18.14 -2.98 6.60
CA ILE A 153 18.17 -3.88 5.44
C ILE A 153 19.63 -4.01 4.97
N LYS A 154 20.28 -5.05 5.40
CA LYS A 154 21.67 -5.34 4.98
C LYS A 154 21.79 -6.72 4.39
#